data_52e5881814368050b593a443922bd7b6
#
_entry.id   52e5881814368050b593a443922bd7b6
#
_cell.length_a   1.000
_cell.length_b   1.000
_cell.length_c   1.000
_cell.angle_alpha   90.00
_cell.angle_beta   90.00
_cell.angle_gamma   90.00
#
_symmetry.space_group_name_H-M   'P 1'
#
loop_
_entity.id
_entity.type
_entity.pdbx_description
1 polymer ?
#
loop_
_entity_poly.entity_id
_entity_poly.type
_entity_poly.pdbx_seq_one_letter_code
_entity_poly.pdbx_strand_id
1 'polypeptide(L)'
;MEGIIFIVLSLTNIRQAVFDVIPLSLKRAVSVGIGLFIALIGLFNAQIIVGNPATKIALFNFKQSVLGGTFHTVGITVVLALIGIVITGIMLARDVKGGILWGILATWILGILCEVTGLYVPDPKVGAFSVLPDFSAGLASFLPADPSPIFLKLDFSKVASVDFLVIVMSFLFVDFFDTLGTLMGVASKANMLRKDGTLPNIKGALMADSLGTVAGALMGTSTVTTFVESASGVSEGGRTGLTAVTTAVLFFLSLFLAPFFMAIPAFATAPALVMVGFLMVSSIAQIDFGNLPEAIPAYMCIIAMPFAYSISEGISFGIVSYVIVNTLTGHTSRVSPLLYILAVIFIAKYVLI
;
A
#
# COMPACT_ATOMS: atom_id res chain seq x y z
N MET A 1 20.09 -1.38 -9.27
CA MET A 1 20.06 -2.45 -10.29
C MET A 1 18.61 -2.74 -10.72
N GLU A 2 17.71 -2.98 -9.80
CA GLU A 2 16.28 -3.27 -10.06
C GLU A 2 15.63 -2.27 -11.02
N GLY A 3 15.68 -0.97 -10.77
CA GLY A 3 15.10 0.05 -11.64
C GLY A 3 15.65 0.03 -13.09
N ILE A 4 16.92 -0.32 -13.27
CA ILE A 4 17.50 -0.49 -14.62
C ILE A 4 16.86 -1.69 -15.33
N ILE A 5 16.68 -2.81 -14.62
CA ILE A 5 15.98 -3.98 -15.17
C ILE A 5 14.53 -3.60 -15.52
N PHE A 6 13.85 -2.84 -14.68
CA PHE A 6 12.49 -2.37 -14.96
C PHE A 6 12.40 -1.46 -16.19
N ILE A 7 13.38 -0.58 -16.41
CA ILE A 7 13.44 0.22 -17.64
C ILE A 7 13.52 -0.71 -18.87
N VAL A 8 14.40 -1.71 -18.84
CA VAL A 8 14.54 -2.68 -19.95
C VAL A 8 13.24 -3.46 -20.18
N LEU A 9 12.61 -3.97 -19.09
CA LEU A 9 11.35 -4.69 -19.18
C LEU A 9 10.18 -3.81 -19.65
N SER A 10 10.20 -2.51 -19.35
CA SER A 10 9.20 -1.55 -19.81
C SER A 10 9.41 -1.17 -21.28
N LEU A 11 10.67 -1.03 -21.72
CA LEU A 11 11.00 -0.78 -23.14
C LEU A 11 10.62 -1.96 -24.04
N THR A 12 10.82 -3.19 -23.56
CA THR A 12 10.47 -4.43 -24.28
C THR A 12 8.98 -4.78 -24.20
N ASN A 13 8.16 -3.98 -23.53
CA ASN A 13 6.72 -4.18 -23.28
C ASN A 13 6.38 -5.47 -22.51
N ILE A 14 7.34 -6.13 -21.86
CA ILE A 14 7.09 -7.35 -21.08
C ILE A 14 6.17 -7.03 -19.89
N ARG A 15 6.42 -5.95 -19.16
CA ARG A 15 5.55 -5.53 -18.04
C ARG A 15 4.12 -5.26 -18.49
N GLN A 16 3.94 -4.61 -19.64
CA GLN A 16 2.62 -4.39 -20.24
C GLN A 16 1.94 -5.70 -20.62
N ALA A 17 2.65 -6.62 -21.27
CA ALA A 17 2.10 -7.92 -21.66
C ALA A 17 1.61 -8.72 -20.45
N VAL A 18 2.35 -8.70 -19.33
CA VAL A 18 1.93 -9.33 -18.08
C VAL A 18 0.67 -8.66 -17.52
N PHE A 19 0.61 -7.33 -17.53
CA PHE A 19 -0.59 -6.61 -17.08
C PHE A 19 -1.81 -6.97 -17.93
N ASP A 20 -1.67 -6.94 -19.26
CA ASP A 20 -2.79 -7.13 -20.18
C ASP A 20 -3.37 -8.55 -20.13
N VAL A 21 -2.52 -9.56 -19.87
CA VAL A 21 -2.93 -10.97 -19.84
C VAL A 21 -3.73 -11.35 -18.59
N ILE A 22 -3.63 -10.58 -17.51
CA ILE A 22 -4.37 -10.84 -16.27
C ILE A 22 -5.86 -10.58 -16.52
N PRO A 23 -6.76 -11.56 -16.24
CA PRO A 23 -8.19 -11.41 -16.45
C PRO A 23 -8.80 -10.25 -15.67
N LEU A 24 -9.85 -9.64 -16.22
CA LEU A 24 -10.52 -8.48 -15.60
C LEU A 24 -11.09 -8.81 -14.22
N SER A 25 -11.60 -10.02 -14.03
CA SER A 25 -12.06 -10.53 -12.73
C SER A 25 -10.95 -10.49 -11.68
N LEU A 26 -9.73 -10.93 -12.04
CA LEU A 26 -8.57 -10.86 -11.14
C LEU A 26 -8.11 -9.41 -10.92
N LYS A 27 -8.12 -8.54 -11.94
CA LYS A 27 -7.79 -7.11 -11.76
C LYS A 27 -8.70 -6.42 -10.74
N ARG A 28 -10.00 -6.74 -10.78
CA ARG A 28 -10.97 -6.28 -9.78
C ARG A 28 -10.72 -6.88 -8.40
N ALA A 29 -10.43 -8.19 -8.36
CA ALA A 29 -10.08 -8.89 -7.13
C ALA A 29 -8.83 -8.31 -6.45
N VAL A 30 -7.83 -7.93 -7.24
CA VAL A 30 -6.62 -7.22 -6.76
C VAL A 30 -7.00 -5.92 -6.07
N SER A 31 -7.89 -5.10 -6.66
CA SER A 31 -8.36 -3.87 -6.00
C SER A 31 -9.00 -4.13 -4.63
N VAL A 32 -9.85 -5.16 -4.55
CA VAL A 32 -10.51 -5.56 -3.30
C VAL A 32 -9.51 -6.08 -2.27
N GLY A 33 -8.60 -6.97 -2.70
CA GLY A 33 -7.57 -7.56 -1.85
C GLY A 33 -6.63 -6.50 -1.26
N ILE A 34 -6.18 -5.55 -2.09
CA ILE A 34 -5.38 -4.40 -1.65
C ILE A 34 -6.18 -3.56 -0.65
N GLY A 35 -7.46 -3.32 -0.90
CA GLY A 35 -8.31 -2.57 0.02
C GLY A 35 -8.37 -3.21 1.41
N LEU A 36 -8.57 -4.53 1.49
CA LEU A 36 -8.55 -5.27 2.75
C LEU A 36 -7.16 -5.27 3.41
N PHE A 37 -6.10 -5.40 2.60
CA PHE A 37 -4.72 -5.39 3.09
C PHE A 37 -4.34 -4.05 3.72
N ILE A 38 -4.67 -2.92 3.07
CA ILE A 38 -4.41 -1.58 3.60
C ILE A 38 -5.22 -1.33 4.88
N ALA A 39 -6.50 -1.73 4.89
CA ALA A 39 -7.31 -1.62 6.10
C ALA A 39 -6.69 -2.41 7.25
N LEU A 40 -6.19 -3.62 6.99
CA LEU A 40 -5.48 -4.43 7.98
C LEU A 40 -4.22 -3.72 8.50
N ILE A 41 -3.40 -3.13 7.61
CA ILE A 41 -2.23 -2.33 8.00
C ILE A 41 -2.65 -1.16 8.89
N GLY A 42 -3.70 -0.43 8.52
CA GLY A 42 -4.24 0.66 9.33
C GLY A 42 -4.64 0.21 10.73
N LEU A 43 -5.34 -0.92 10.83
CA LEU A 43 -5.77 -1.49 12.12
C LEU A 43 -4.57 -1.93 12.98
N PHE A 44 -3.50 -2.48 12.38
CA PHE A 44 -2.26 -2.82 13.08
C PHE A 44 -1.49 -1.58 13.53
N ASN A 45 -1.34 -0.58 12.65
CA ASN A 45 -0.64 0.67 12.98
C ASN A 45 -1.31 1.44 14.11
N ALA A 46 -2.65 1.37 14.19
CA ALA A 46 -3.43 1.93 15.32
C ALA A 46 -3.46 1.03 16.56
N GLN A 47 -2.85 -0.16 16.49
CA GLN A 47 -2.91 -1.18 17.54
C GLN A 47 -4.34 -1.62 17.93
N ILE A 48 -5.34 -1.36 17.06
CA ILE A 48 -6.70 -1.89 17.23
C ILE A 48 -6.67 -3.42 17.14
N ILE A 49 -5.84 -3.92 16.23
CA ILE A 49 -5.51 -5.34 16.08
C ILE A 49 -4.05 -5.52 16.48
N VAL A 50 -3.78 -6.54 17.27
CA VAL A 50 -2.44 -6.90 17.75
C VAL A 50 -2.13 -8.36 17.47
N GLY A 51 -0.85 -8.69 17.39
CA GLY A 51 -0.41 -10.07 17.28
C GLY A 51 -0.74 -10.86 18.55
N ASN A 52 -1.18 -12.10 18.39
CA ASN A 52 -1.48 -13.01 19.49
C ASN A 52 -0.88 -14.39 19.20
N PRO A 53 -0.09 -14.98 20.10
CA PRO A 53 0.53 -16.28 19.87
C PRO A 53 -0.48 -17.41 19.65
N ALA A 54 -1.65 -17.38 20.30
CA ALA A 54 -2.65 -18.43 20.22
C ALA A 54 -3.55 -18.29 18.98
N THR A 55 -4.05 -17.07 18.71
CA THR A 55 -5.02 -16.82 17.63
C THR A 55 -4.41 -16.11 16.42
N LYS A 56 -3.09 -15.82 16.46
CA LYS A 56 -2.31 -15.01 15.50
C LYS A 56 -2.69 -13.53 15.53
N ILE A 57 -3.97 -13.22 15.57
CA ILE A 57 -4.53 -11.86 15.60
C ILE A 57 -5.56 -11.79 16.72
N ALA A 58 -5.54 -10.69 17.49
CA ALA A 58 -6.54 -10.39 18.51
C ALA A 58 -6.85 -8.89 18.53
N LEU A 59 -7.99 -8.52 19.07
CA LEU A 59 -8.30 -7.13 19.37
C LEU A 59 -7.48 -6.65 20.56
N PHE A 60 -7.19 -5.35 20.60
CA PHE A 60 -6.52 -4.71 21.72
C PHE A 60 -7.29 -4.93 23.02
N ASN A 61 -6.59 -5.32 24.08
CA ASN A 61 -7.21 -5.62 25.37
C ASN A 61 -7.14 -4.39 26.31
N PHE A 62 -8.19 -3.58 26.30
CA PHE A 62 -8.30 -2.39 27.14
C PHE A 62 -8.21 -2.71 28.63
N LYS A 63 -8.84 -3.80 29.09
CA LYS A 63 -8.79 -4.19 30.51
C LYS A 63 -7.35 -4.47 30.97
N GLN A 64 -6.60 -5.20 30.13
CA GLN A 64 -5.19 -5.49 30.45
C GLN A 64 -4.34 -4.21 30.41
N SER A 65 -4.60 -3.31 29.47
CA SER A 65 -3.90 -2.02 29.37
C SER A 65 -4.14 -1.14 30.58
N VAL A 66 -5.37 -1.09 31.12
CA VAL A 66 -5.70 -0.35 32.34
C VAL A 66 -5.01 -0.97 33.54
N LEU A 67 -5.11 -2.29 33.71
CA LEU A 67 -4.49 -3.01 34.82
C LEU A 67 -2.95 -2.96 34.80
N GLY A 68 -2.37 -2.98 33.59
CA GLY A 68 -0.93 -2.90 33.36
C GLY A 68 -0.36 -1.47 33.36
N GLY A 69 -1.19 -0.44 33.57
CA GLY A 69 -0.75 0.96 33.60
C GLY A 69 -0.36 1.55 32.21
N THR A 70 -0.62 0.85 31.13
CA THR A 70 -0.27 1.30 29.75
C THR A 70 -1.41 2.03 29.04
N PHE A 71 -2.53 2.28 29.73
CA PHE A 71 -3.68 2.94 29.11
C PHE A 71 -3.35 4.35 28.62
N HIS A 72 -2.63 5.15 29.41
CA HIS A 72 -2.26 6.53 29.07
C HIS A 72 -1.16 6.63 28.00
N THR A 73 -0.44 5.54 27.70
CA THR A 73 0.58 5.52 26.64
C THR A 73 0.04 4.92 25.34
N VAL A 74 -0.59 3.73 25.41
CA VAL A 74 -1.03 2.95 24.26
C VAL A 74 -2.55 2.87 24.18
N GLY A 75 -3.26 2.61 25.30
CA GLY A 75 -4.71 2.43 25.27
C GLY A 75 -5.47 3.64 24.74
N ILE A 76 -5.03 4.85 25.10
CA ILE A 76 -5.65 6.10 24.64
C ILE A 76 -5.46 6.31 23.13
N THR A 77 -4.32 5.92 22.55
CA THR A 77 -4.09 6.05 21.11
C THR A 77 -5.01 5.15 20.30
N VAL A 78 -5.33 3.95 20.82
CA VAL A 78 -6.33 3.05 20.22
C VAL A 78 -7.73 3.67 20.24
N VAL A 79 -8.11 4.30 21.36
CA VAL A 79 -9.40 5.02 21.46
C VAL A 79 -9.45 6.18 20.45
N LEU A 80 -8.38 6.96 20.36
CA LEU A 80 -8.29 8.08 19.41
C LEU A 80 -8.39 7.60 17.96
N ALA A 81 -7.75 6.47 17.61
CA ALA A 81 -7.87 5.87 16.29
C ALA A 81 -9.31 5.43 15.97
N LEU A 82 -9.99 4.79 16.91
CA LEU A 82 -11.41 4.40 16.75
C LEU A 82 -12.31 5.62 16.54
N ILE A 83 -12.11 6.69 17.33
CA ILE A 83 -12.82 7.97 17.15
C ILE A 83 -12.48 8.55 15.75
N GLY A 84 -11.22 8.51 15.34
CA GLY A 84 -10.78 8.97 14.02
C GLY A 84 -11.44 8.22 12.87
N ILE A 85 -11.59 6.89 12.99
CA ILE A 85 -12.32 6.07 11.99
C ILE A 85 -13.78 6.54 11.89
N VAL A 86 -14.44 6.78 13.01
CA VAL A 86 -15.82 7.27 13.03
C VAL A 86 -15.93 8.66 12.42
N ILE A 87 -15.05 9.59 12.80
CA ILE A 87 -15.02 10.96 12.24
C ILE A 87 -14.83 10.92 10.73
N THR A 88 -13.80 10.19 10.26
CA THR A 88 -13.50 10.10 8.83
C THR A 88 -14.64 9.44 8.06
N GLY A 89 -15.24 8.38 8.63
CA GLY A 89 -16.41 7.72 8.05
C GLY A 89 -17.64 8.64 7.92
N ILE A 90 -17.91 9.46 8.95
CA ILE A 90 -19.00 10.46 8.91
C ILE A 90 -18.71 11.52 7.84
N MET A 91 -17.46 12.00 7.74
CA MET A 91 -17.10 13.00 6.72
C MET A 91 -17.28 12.44 5.30
N LEU A 92 -16.85 11.19 5.05
CA LEU A 92 -17.08 10.53 3.77
C LEU A 92 -18.57 10.30 3.48
N ALA A 93 -19.34 9.87 4.47
CA ALA A 93 -20.77 9.66 4.32
C ALA A 93 -21.57 10.96 4.06
N ARG A 94 -21.01 12.11 4.43
CA ARG A 94 -21.56 13.44 4.18
C ARG A 94 -20.97 14.11 2.93
N ASP A 95 -20.21 13.39 2.12
CA ASP A 95 -19.51 13.91 0.93
C ASP A 95 -18.68 15.17 1.20
N VAL A 96 -18.07 15.26 2.40
CA VAL A 96 -17.17 16.37 2.74
C VAL A 96 -15.91 16.27 1.90
N LYS A 97 -15.63 17.26 1.06
CA LYS A 97 -14.42 17.32 0.24
C LYS A 97 -13.17 17.29 1.11
N GLY A 98 -12.23 16.39 0.78
CA GLY A 98 -11.02 16.18 1.58
C GLY A 98 -11.31 15.50 2.94
N GLY A 99 -12.43 14.79 3.09
CA GLY A 99 -12.86 14.17 4.34
C GLY A 99 -11.80 13.27 4.99
N ILE A 100 -10.97 12.60 4.18
CA ILE A 100 -9.84 11.79 4.67
C ILE A 100 -8.79 12.68 5.33
N LEU A 101 -8.40 13.78 4.70
CA LEU A 101 -7.42 14.72 5.25
C LEU A 101 -7.94 15.35 6.55
N TRP A 102 -9.18 15.82 6.55
CA TRP A 102 -9.81 16.38 7.75
C TRP A 102 -9.92 15.36 8.88
N GLY A 103 -10.15 14.09 8.53
CA GLY A 103 -10.15 12.97 9.50
C GLY A 103 -8.79 12.80 10.18
N ILE A 104 -7.70 12.83 9.40
CA ILE A 104 -6.32 12.77 9.93
C ILE A 104 -6.08 13.96 10.87
N LEU A 105 -6.35 15.18 10.40
CA LEU A 105 -6.10 16.40 11.17
C LEU A 105 -6.93 16.45 12.46
N ALA A 106 -8.23 16.09 12.40
CA ALA A 106 -9.09 16.03 13.58
C ALA A 106 -8.58 15.02 14.61
N THR A 107 -8.16 13.83 14.15
CA THR A 107 -7.63 12.81 15.06
C THR A 107 -6.30 13.24 15.67
N TRP A 108 -5.42 13.89 14.90
CA TRP A 108 -4.18 14.45 15.40
C TRP A 108 -4.41 15.57 16.42
N ILE A 109 -5.32 16.51 16.17
CA ILE A 109 -5.69 17.57 17.11
C ILE A 109 -6.24 16.96 18.43
N LEU A 110 -7.07 15.93 18.34
CA LEU A 110 -7.51 15.22 19.53
C LEU A 110 -6.33 14.58 20.30
N GLY A 111 -5.35 14.04 19.57
CA GLY A 111 -4.11 13.53 20.17
C GLY A 111 -3.32 14.63 20.90
N ILE A 112 -3.16 15.80 20.29
CA ILE A 112 -2.52 16.97 20.91
C ILE A 112 -3.26 17.38 22.19
N LEU A 113 -4.58 17.46 22.13
CA LEU A 113 -5.38 17.80 23.33
C LEU A 113 -5.19 16.77 24.45
N CYS A 114 -5.13 15.49 24.12
CA CYS A 114 -4.86 14.43 25.09
C CYS A 114 -3.44 14.54 25.70
N GLU A 115 -2.44 14.90 24.90
CA GLU A 115 -1.07 15.09 25.41
C GLU A 115 -0.97 16.32 26.33
N VAL A 116 -1.53 17.46 25.92
CA VAL A 116 -1.52 18.70 26.71
C VAL A 116 -2.29 18.54 28.04
N THR A 117 -3.37 17.77 28.04
CA THR A 117 -4.15 17.49 29.28
C THR A 117 -3.55 16.38 30.15
N GLY A 118 -2.48 15.73 29.70
CA GLY A 118 -1.86 14.61 30.41
C GLY A 118 -2.62 13.29 30.33
N LEU A 119 -3.65 13.21 29.47
CA LEU A 119 -4.38 11.96 29.21
C LEU A 119 -3.56 11.01 28.34
N TYR A 120 -2.79 11.55 27.39
CA TYR A 120 -1.76 10.83 26.65
C TYR A 120 -0.38 11.20 27.19
N VAL A 121 0.38 10.20 27.57
CA VAL A 121 1.75 10.38 28.09
C VAL A 121 2.71 9.67 27.13
N PRO A 122 3.54 10.41 26.39
CA PRO A 122 4.55 9.83 25.50
C PRO A 122 5.55 8.98 26.30
N ASP A 123 5.85 7.78 25.80
CA ASP A 123 6.93 6.92 26.27
C ASP A 123 7.64 6.27 25.08
N PRO A 124 8.81 6.80 24.65
CA PRO A 124 9.56 6.26 23.53
C PRO A 124 9.96 4.79 23.68
N LYS A 125 10.03 4.26 24.92
CA LYS A 125 10.41 2.86 25.16
C LYS A 125 9.35 1.87 24.67
N VAL A 126 8.09 2.30 24.61
CA VAL A 126 6.97 1.51 24.10
C VAL A 126 6.51 1.98 22.71
N GLY A 127 7.29 2.86 22.06
CA GLY A 127 6.97 3.39 20.73
C GLY A 127 5.88 4.47 20.71
N ALA A 128 5.55 5.05 21.87
CA ALA A 128 4.59 6.14 22.02
C ALA A 128 5.36 7.49 22.02
N PHE A 129 5.41 8.14 20.87
CA PHE A 129 6.11 9.41 20.70
C PHE A 129 5.18 10.59 20.92
N SER A 130 5.77 11.78 21.26
CA SER A 130 5.02 13.03 21.32
C SER A 130 4.35 13.34 19.97
N VAL A 131 3.13 13.84 20.03
CA VAL A 131 2.35 14.28 18.86
C VAL A 131 2.47 15.79 18.64
N LEU A 132 3.28 16.46 19.44
CA LEU A 132 3.59 17.88 19.29
C LEU A 132 4.71 18.06 18.29
N PRO A 133 4.61 19.05 17.37
CA PRO A 133 5.71 19.40 16.47
C PRO A 133 6.96 19.84 17.24
N ASP A 134 8.12 19.31 16.87
CA ASP A 134 9.39 19.65 17.48
C ASP A 134 10.05 20.84 16.77
N PHE A 135 10.16 21.94 17.47
CA PHE A 135 10.83 23.18 17.01
C PHE A 135 12.14 23.45 17.79
N SER A 136 12.72 22.45 18.45
CA SER A 136 13.91 22.61 19.28
C SER A 136 15.11 23.19 18.51
N ALA A 137 15.23 22.89 17.19
CA ALA A 137 16.25 23.46 16.33
C ALA A 137 15.90 24.86 15.75
N GLY A 138 14.79 25.48 16.19
CA GLY A 138 14.33 26.78 15.72
C GLY A 138 14.06 26.81 14.21
N LEU A 139 14.55 27.83 13.48
CA LEU A 139 14.36 27.93 12.03
C LEU A 139 15.03 26.81 11.24
N ALA A 140 16.06 26.16 11.79
CA ALA A 140 16.71 25.01 11.14
C ALA A 140 15.79 23.79 11.05
N SER A 141 14.76 23.67 11.90
CA SER A 141 13.76 22.61 11.82
C SER A 141 12.97 22.60 10.50
N PHE A 142 12.89 23.74 9.82
CA PHE A 142 12.20 23.90 8.54
C PHE A 142 13.11 23.68 7.32
N LEU A 143 14.41 23.47 7.52
CA LEU A 143 15.31 23.14 6.42
C LEU A 143 15.29 21.62 6.17
N PRO A 144 15.27 21.21 4.90
CA PRO A 144 15.42 19.79 4.56
C PRO A 144 16.73 19.24 5.14
N ALA A 145 16.70 18.00 5.61
CA ALA A 145 17.91 17.31 6.06
C ALA A 145 18.92 17.23 4.90
N ASP A 146 20.21 17.37 5.21
CA ASP A 146 21.27 17.26 4.20
C ASP A 146 21.32 15.83 3.65
N PRO A 147 21.09 15.60 2.35
CA PRO A 147 21.13 14.28 1.74
C PRO A 147 22.57 13.78 1.46
N SER A 148 23.60 14.63 1.62
CA SER A 148 25.00 14.31 1.27
C SER A 148 25.51 12.98 1.83
N PRO A 149 25.12 12.53 3.03
CA PRO A 149 25.60 11.24 3.57
C PRO A 149 25.17 10.03 2.76
N ILE A 150 24.05 10.11 2.05
CA ILE A 150 23.43 8.99 1.31
C ILE A 150 23.37 9.22 -0.20
N PHE A 151 23.42 10.48 -0.65
CA PHE A 151 23.32 10.84 -2.06
C PHE A 151 24.47 10.26 -2.87
N LEU A 152 24.16 9.50 -3.93
CA LEU A 152 25.11 8.83 -4.83
C LEU A 152 26.09 7.86 -4.11
N LYS A 153 25.78 7.39 -2.92
CA LYS A 153 26.62 6.42 -2.17
C LYS A 153 26.26 4.98 -2.56
N LEU A 154 26.36 4.68 -3.87
CA LEU A 154 26.10 3.35 -4.40
C LEU A 154 27.31 2.44 -4.20
N ASP A 155 27.11 1.29 -3.58
CA ASP A 155 28.16 0.26 -3.44
C ASP A 155 27.91 -0.89 -4.44
N PHE A 156 28.86 -1.08 -5.35
CA PHE A 156 28.84 -2.14 -6.36
C PHE A 156 29.78 -3.30 -6.03
N SER A 157 30.41 -3.33 -4.85
CA SER A 157 31.42 -4.32 -4.48
C SER A 157 30.92 -5.76 -4.52
N LYS A 158 29.64 -5.98 -4.24
CA LYS A 158 29.01 -7.31 -4.16
C LYS A 158 28.13 -7.67 -5.36
N VAL A 159 28.08 -6.84 -6.40
CA VAL A 159 27.17 -7.04 -7.57
C VAL A 159 27.35 -8.39 -8.26
N ALA A 160 28.56 -8.96 -8.24
CA ALA A 160 28.85 -10.26 -8.84
C ALA A 160 28.60 -11.46 -7.89
N SER A 161 28.12 -11.24 -6.66
CA SER A 161 27.83 -12.34 -5.73
C SER A 161 26.48 -12.99 -6.03
N VAL A 162 26.36 -14.30 -5.76
CA VAL A 162 25.09 -15.03 -5.90
C VAL A 162 24.03 -14.47 -4.95
N ASP A 163 24.42 -14.13 -3.72
CA ASP A 163 23.50 -13.55 -2.73
C ASP A 163 22.91 -12.23 -3.21
N PHE A 164 23.73 -11.37 -3.84
CA PHE A 164 23.24 -10.11 -4.42
C PHE A 164 22.25 -10.37 -5.54
N LEU A 165 22.51 -11.35 -6.42
CA LEU A 165 21.58 -11.72 -7.49
C LEU A 165 20.23 -12.20 -6.93
N VAL A 166 20.26 -13.07 -5.92
CA VAL A 166 19.04 -13.57 -5.25
C VAL A 166 18.24 -12.42 -4.64
N ILE A 167 18.91 -11.50 -3.94
CA ILE A 167 18.27 -10.32 -3.33
C ILE A 167 17.63 -9.45 -4.41
N VAL A 168 18.36 -9.11 -5.49
CA VAL A 168 17.84 -8.29 -6.58
C VAL A 168 16.64 -8.95 -7.26
N MET A 169 16.69 -10.27 -7.50
CA MET A 169 15.57 -11.00 -8.11
C MET A 169 14.37 -11.04 -7.18
N SER A 170 14.57 -11.18 -5.87
CA SER A 170 13.49 -11.17 -4.89
C SER A 170 12.78 -9.80 -4.83
N PHE A 171 13.55 -8.71 -4.73
CA PHE A 171 12.98 -7.36 -4.76
C PHE A 171 12.31 -7.05 -6.10
N LEU A 172 12.98 -7.36 -7.22
CA LEU A 172 12.42 -7.20 -8.56
C LEU A 172 11.05 -7.87 -8.70
N PHE A 173 10.92 -9.09 -8.17
CA PHE A 173 9.68 -9.84 -8.24
C PHE A 173 8.57 -9.19 -7.41
N VAL A 174 8.88 -8.82 -6.17
CA VAL A 174 7.92 -8.17 -5.28
C VAL A 174 7.45 -6.84 -5.85
N ASP A 175 8.39 -5.93 -6.18
CA ASP A 175 8.08 -4.60 -6.69
C ASP A 175 7.37 -4.63 -8.06
N PHE A 176 7.73 -5.61 -8.92
CA PHE A 176 7.03 -5.83 -10.19
C PHE A 176 5.54 -6.09 -10.00
N PHE A 177 5.17 -6.99 -9.10
CA PHE A 177 3.77 -7.35 -8.87
C PHE A 177 3.06 -6.34 -7.97
N ASP A 178 3.75 -5.67 -7.05
CA ASP A 178 3.19 -4.58 -6.25
C ASP A 178 2.79 -3.40 -7.15
N THR A 179 3.66 -2.97 -8.07
CA THR A 179 3.33 -1.90 -9.04
C THR A 179 2.17 -2.31 -9.94
N LEU A 180 2.20 -3.53 -10.50
CA LEU A 180 1.09 -3.99 -11.34
C LEU A 180 -0.21 -4.08 -10.55
N GLY A 181 -0.17 -4.59 -9.32
CA GLY A 181 -1.31 -4.67 -8.42
C GLY A 181 -1.91 -3.31 -8.11
N THR A 182 -1.05 -2.37 -7.71
CA THR A 182 -1.47 -1.00 -7.40
C THR A 182 -2.07 -0.29 -8.62
N LEU A 183 -1.43 -0.40 -9.80
CA LEU A 183 -1.99 0.16 -11.05
C LEU A 183 -3.35 -0.47 -11.39
N MET A 184 -3.50 -1.79 -11.24
CA MET A 184 -4.79 -2.47 -11.44
C MET A 184 -5.84 -1.97 -10.45
N GLY A 185 -5.49 -1.87 -9.17
CA GLY A 185 -6.37 -1.44 -8.10
C GLY A 185 -6.87 -0.01 -8.29
N VAL A 186 -5.93 0.93 -8.47
CA VAL A 186 -6.24 2.36 -8.65
C VAL A 186 -6.98 2.60 -9.97
N ALA A 187 -6.54 1.98 -11.08
CA ALA A 187 -7.19 2.11 -12.38
C ALA A 187 -8.62 1.52 -12.39
N SER A 188 -8.85 0.41 -11.69
CA SER A 188 -10.17 -0.16 -11.51
C SER A 188 -11.07 0.80 -10.73
N LYS A 189 -10.59 1.35 -9.62
CA LYS A 189 -11.32 2.35 -8.83
C LYS A 189 -11.60 3.63 -9.61
N ALA A 190 -10.65 4.05 -10.47
CA ALA A 190 -10.78 5.23 -11.32
C ALA A 190 -11.70 5.02 -12.52
N ASN A 191 -12.19 3.80 -12.79
CA ASN A 191 -12.87 3.40 -14.02
C ASN A 191 -12.05 3.71 -15.28
N MET A 192 -10.71 3.58 -15.20
CA MET A 192 -9.79 3.83 -16.32
C MET A 192 -9.53 2.57 -17.15
N LEU A 193 -9.88 1.39 -16.64
CA LEU A 193 -9.77 0.14 -17.40
C LEU A 193 -10.79 0.10 -18.54
N ARG A 194 -10.33 -0.31 -19.73
CA ARG A 194 -11.21 -0.58 -20.88
C ARG A 194 -12.05 -1.84 -20.62
N LYS A 195 -13.05 -2.08 -21.48
CA LYS A 195 -13.91 -3.27 -21.38
C LYS A 195 -13.14 -4.59 -21.50
N ASP A 196 -12.01 -4.58 -22.22
CA ASP A 196 -11.09 -5.70 -22.37
C ASP A 196 -10.09 -5.83 -21.20
N GLY A 197 -10.18 -4.95 -20.19
CA GLY A 197 -9.30 -4.95 -19.04
C GLY A 197 -7.95 -4.26 -19.26
N THR A 198 -7.69 -3.69 -20.44
CA THR A 198 -6.45 -2.96 -20.71
C THR A 198 -6.48 -1.56 -20.10
N LEU A 199 -5.30 -1.03 -19.75
CA LEU A 199 -5.14 0.33 -19.23
C LEU A 199 -4.51 1.23 -20.31
N PRO A 200 -5.14 2.34 -20.69
CA PRO A 200 -4.52 3.30 -21.60
C PRO A 200 -3.20 3.84 -21.05
N ASN A 201 -2.20 3.99 -21.92
CA ASN A 201 -0.89 4.57 -21.58
C ASN A 201 -0.13 3.84 -20.45
N ILE A 202 -0.41 2.56 -20.20
CA ILE A 202 0.25 1.76 -19.16
C ILE A 202 1.78 1.78 -19.31
N LYS A 203 2.29 1.77 -20.54
CA LYS A 203 3.74 1.84 -20.80
C LYS A 203 4.37 3.10 -20.20
N GLY A 204 3.70 4.25 -20.31
CA GLY A 204 4.15 5.50 -19.71
C GLY A 204 4.15 5.43 -18.19
N ALA A 205 3.12 4.84 -17.57
CA ALA A 205 3.02 4.66 -16.13
C ALA A 205 4.15 3.74 -15.61
N LEU A 206 4.37 2.59 -16.26
CA LEU A 206 5.44 1.65 -15.90
C LEU A 206 6.83 2.23 -16.11
N MET A 207 7.02 3.10 -17.11
CA MET A 207 8.29 3.80 -17.32
C MET A 207 8.53 4.85 -16.24
N ALA A 208 7.50 5.62 -15.85
CA ALA A 208 7.60 6.61 -14.77
C ALA A 208 7.99 5.95 -13.44
N ASP A 209 7.37 4.81 -13.12
CA ASP A 209 7.69 3.98 -11.96
C ASP A 209 9.17 3.51 -11.99
N SER A 210 9.64 2.99 -13.12
CA SER A 210 11.03 2.55 -13.29
C SER A 210 12.05 3.69 -13.12
N LEU A 211 11.75 4.87 -13.69
CA LEU A 211 12.60 6.05 -13.55
C LEU A 211 12.59 6.58 -12.12
N GLY A 212 11.43 6.52 -11.44
CA GLY A 212 11.29 6.85 -10.03
C GLY A 212 12.17 5.98 -9.15
N THR A 213 12.16 4.66 -9.38
CA THR A 213 13.00 3.68 -8.66
C THR A 213 14.50 3.99 -8.84
N VAL A 214 14.94 4.31 -10.07
CA VAL A 214 16.35 4.70 -10.31
C VAL A 214 16.68 6.02 -9.61
N ALA A 215 15.81 7.02 -9.72
CA ALA A 215 16.02 8.32 -9.05
C ALA A 215 16.08 8.17 -7.53
N GLY A 216 15.17 7.38 -6.93
CA GLY A 216 15.18 7.08 -5.50
C GLY A 216 16.48 6.43 -5.05
N ALA A 217 16.97 5.42 -5.79
CA ALA A 217 18.24 4.77 -5.50
C ALA A 217 19.44 5.74 -5.55
N LEU A 218 19.46 6.68 -6.51
CA LEU A 218 20.51 7.71 -6.59
C LEU A 218 20.45 8.69 -5.41
N MET A 219 19.25 8.97 -4.90
CA MET A 219 19.02 9.81 -3.73
C MET A 219 19.24 9.08 -2.40
N GLY A 220 19.49 7.76 -2.43
CA GLY A 220 19.74 6.94 -1.23
C GLY A 220 18.45 6.52 -0.51
N THR A 221 17.29 6.55 -1.17
CA THR A 221 16.02 6.05 -0.63
C THR A 221 15.78 4.60 -1.07
N SER A 222 14.77 3.96 -0.48
CA SER A 222 14.24 2.68 -0.99
C SER A 222 13.62 2.86 -2.38
N THR A 223 13.14 1.76 -3.00
CA THR A 223 12.42 1.82 -4.27
C THR A 223 11.27 2.83 -4.21
N VAL A 224 11.08 3.60 -5.29
CA VAL A 224 9.95 4.51 -5.45
C VAL A 224 8.96 3.81 -6.36
N THR A 225 7.84 3.39 -5.80
CA THR A 225 6.80 2.63 -6.50
C THR A 225 5.48 3.39 -6.52
N THR A 226 4.50 2.87 -7.26
CA THR A 226 3.15 3.43 -7.32
C THR A 226 2.43 3.24 -5.98
N PHE A 227 1.92 4.33 -5.39
CA PHE A 227 1.23 4.30 -4.10
C PHE A 227 -0.25 3.98 -4.24
N VAL A 228 -0.73 3.06 -3.39
CA VAL A 228 -2.14 2.66 -3.32
C VAL A 228 -3.02 3.79 -2.79
N GLU A 229 -2.48 4.64 -1.94
CA GLU A 229 -3.12 5.85 -1.39
C GLU A 229 -3.56 6.82 -2.49
N SER A 230 -3.03 6.71 -3.71
CA SER A 230 -3.54 7.40 -4.91
C SER A 230 -5.04 7.15 -5.15
N ALA A 231 -5.59 6.03 -4.63
CA ALA A 231 -7.02 5.75 -4.68
C ALA A 231 -7.85 6.82 -3.93
N SER A 232 -7.30 7.48 -2.90
CA SER A 232 -7.97 8.58 -2.21
C SER A 232 -8.11 9.81 -3.10
N GLY A 233 -7.04 10.21 -3.80
CA GLY A 233 -7.07 11.31 -4.76
C GLY A 233 -8.01 11.04 -5.94
N VAL A 234 -8.09 9.78 -6.38
CA VAL A 234 -9.04 9.32 -7.40
C VAL A 234 -10.47 9.42 -6.90
N SER A 235 -10.76 9.06 -5.64
CA SER A 235 -12.09 9.15 -5.06
C SER A 235 -12.58 10.61 -4.94
N GLU A 236 -11.66 11.55 -4.72
CA GLU A 236 -11.93 12.99 -4.69
C GLU A 236 -12.07 13.63 -6.10
N GLY A 237 -11.92 12.84 -7.15
CA GLY A 237 -12.12 13.30 -8.53
C GLY A 237 -10.85 13.51 -9.35
N GLY A 238 -9.66 13.17 -8.85
CA GLY A 238 -8.43 13.23 -9.60
C GLY A 238 -8.43 12.30 -10.81
N ARG A 239 -8.16 12.81 -12.02
CA ARG A 239 -8.24 12.04 -13.28
C ARG A 239 -7.10 12.32 -14.25
N THR A 240 -6.28 13.32 -14.00
CA THR A 240 -5.28 13.81 -14.94
C THR A 240 -3.88 13.84 -14.31
N GLY A 241 -2.84 13.94 -15.14
CA GLY A 241 -1.47 14.12 -14.68
C GLY A 241 -1.26 15.37 -13.80
N LEU A 242 -2.15 16.37 -13.87
CA LEU A 242 -2.10 17.54 -13.00
C LEU A 242 -2.28 17.15 -11.52
N THR A 243 -3.11 16.13 -11.22
CA THR A 243 -3.23 15.58 -9.86
C THR A 243 -1.89 15.07 -9.35
N ALA A 244 -1.16 14.31 -10.18
CA ALA A 244 0.16 13.78 -9.82
C ALA A 244 1.19 14.90 -9.63
N VAL A 245 1.21 15.92 -10.51
CA VAL A 245 2.10 17.08 -10.40
C VAL A 245 1.80 17.86 -9.11
N THR A 246 0.53 18.10 -8.79
CA THR A 246 0.13 18.77 -7.54
C THR A 246 0.61 17.99 -6.32
N THR A 247 0.44 16.67 -6.32
CA THR A 247 0.93 15.80 -5.24
C THR A 247 2.45 15.88 -5.11
N ALA A 248 3.19 15.85 -6.23
CA ALA A 248 4.66 15.99 -6.23
C ALA A 248 5.11 17.34 -5.64
N VAL A 249 4.44 18.45 -6.01
CA VAL A 249 4.72 19.77 -5.44
C VAL A 249 4.44 19.79 -3.93
N LEU A 250 3.35 19.18 -3.47
CA LEU A 250 3.03 19.09 -2.05
C LEU A 250 4.06 18.23 -1.29
N PHE A 251 4.53 17.13 -1.86
CA PHE A 251 5.63 16.35 -1.29
C PHE A 251 6.91 17.17 -1.20
N PHE A 252 7.26 17.93 -2.24
CA PHE A 252 8.42 18.82 -2.19
C PHE A 252 8.29 19.88 -1.10
N LEU A 253 7.12 20.52 -0.98
CA LEU A 253 6.86 21.51 0.07
C LEU A 253 6.87 20.89 1.47
N SER A 254 6.48 19.63 1.62
CA SER A 254 6.50 18.94 2.91
C SER A 254 7.89 18.78 3.50
N LEU A 255 8.95 18.82 2.67
CA LEU A 255 10.34 18.82 3.15
C LEU A 255 10.64 20.02 4.05
N PHE A 256 10.01 21.16 3.78
CA PHE A 256 10.15 22.39 4.57
C PHE A 256 9.18 22.45 5.75
N LEU A 257 8.25 21.51 5.83
CA LEU A 257 7.26 21.40 6.91
C LEU A 257 7.47 20.10 7.73
N ALA A 258 8.69 19.55 7.69
CA ALA A 258 9.04 18.30 8.34
C ALA A 258 8.61 18.23 9.82
N PRO A 259 8.76 19.27 10.68
CA PRO A 259 8.33 19.21 12.07
C PRO A 259 6.84 18.88 12.25
N PHE A 260 5.99 19.37 11.33
CA PHE A 260 4.56 19.08 11.37
C PHE A 260 4.25 17.67 10.89
N PHE A 261 4.81 17.26 9.74
CA PHE A 261 4.52 15.94 9.17
C PHE A 261 5.07 14.80 10.02
N MET A 262 6.24 14.99 10.64
CA MET A 262 6.84 13.99 11.53
C MET A 262 6.09 13.86 12.87
N ALA A 263 5.36 14.88 13.28
CA ALA A 263 4.56 14.84 14.51
C ALA A 263 3.22 14.12 14.33
N ILE A 264 2.77 13.86 13.07
CA ILE A 264 1.51 13.14 12.84
C ILE A 264 1.69 11.67 13.22
N PRO A 265 1.00 11.18 14.26
CA PRO A 265 1.19 9.81 14.75
C PRO A 265 0.45 8.78 13.90
N ALA A 266 0.88 7.52 14.00
CA ALA A 266 0.28 6.41 13.27
C ALA A 266 -1.22 6.23 13.59
N PHE A 267 -1.66 6.49 14.83
CA PHE A 267 -3.08 6.41 15.18
C PHE A 267 -3.94 7.48 14.49
N ALA A 268 -3.35 8.60 14.05
CA ALA A 268 -4.08 9.63 13.30
C ALA A 268 -4.16 9.32 11.79
N THR A 269 -3.16 8.63 11.24
CA THR A 269 -3.15 8.22 9.82
C THR A 269 -3.89 6.91 9.57
N ALA A 270 -3.98 6.03 10.55
CA ALA A 270 -4.64 4.74 10.45
C ALA A 270 -6.12 4.82 10.00
N PRO A 271 -6.94 5.77 10.49
CA PRO A 271 -8.31 5.98 9.99
C PRO A 271 -8.36 6.20 8.47
N ALA A 272 -7.41 6.94 7.91
CA ALA A 272 -7.32 7.16 6.47
C ALA A 272 -7.06 5.85 5.72
N LEU A 273 -6.11 5.02 6.18
CA LEU A 273 -5.82 3.72 5.57
C LEU A 273 -7.05 2.80 5.59
N VAL A 274 -7.77 2.75 6.70
CA VAL A 274 -9.01 1.96 6.83
C VAL A 274 -10.07 2.45 5.84
N MET A 275 -10.25 3.75 5.69
CA MET A 275 -11.25 4.32 4.77
C MET A 275 -10.85 4.20 3.31
N VAL A 276 -9.56 4.37 2.96
CA VAL A 276 -9.06 4.08 1.61
C VAL A 276 -9.29 2.61 1.27
N GLY A 277 -8.99 1.70 2.21
CA GLY A 277 -9.30 0.29 2.07
C GLY A 277 -10.77 0.04 1.77
N PHE A 278 -11.68 0.66 2.51
CA PHE A 278 -13.14 0.59 2.27
C PHE A 278 -13.53 1.05 0.86
N LEU A 279 -12.97 2.19 0.41
CA LEU A 279 -13.25 2.71 -0.93
C LEU A 279 -12.82 1.72 -2.04
N MET A 280 -11.70 1.01 -1.86
CA MET A 280 -11.20 0.02 -2.84
C MET A 280 -12.03 -1.27 -2.84
N VAL A 281 -12.52 -1.71 -1.67
CA VAL A 281 -13.38 -2.90 -1.54
C VAL A 281 -14.67 -2.75 -2.35
N SER A 282 -15.13 -1.55 -2.64
CA SER A 282 -16.33 -1.31 -3.46
C SER A 282 -16.29 -1.99 -4.85
N SER A 283 -15.09 -2.28 -5.38
CA SER A 283 -14.90 -3.02 -6.64
C SER A 283 -15.41 -4.46 -6.60
N ILE A 284 -15.69 -5.00 -5.43
CA ILE A 284 -16.23 -6.37 -5.25
C ILE A 284 -17.59 -6.54 -5.96
N ALA A 285 -18.41 -5.47 -6.00
CA ALA A 285 -19.71 -5.48 -6.67
C ALA A 285 -19.62 -5.70 -8.20
N GLN A 286 -18.43 -5.55 -8.78
CA GLN A 286 -18.19 -5.76 -10.20
C GLN A 286 -17.69 -7.18 -10.53
N ILE A 287 -17.47 -8.03 -9.52
CA ILE A 287 -17.04 -9.42 -9.70
C ILE A 287 -18.29 -10.29 -9.78
N ASP A 288 -18.38 -11.09 -10.86
CA ASP A 288 -19.46 -12.06 -11.01
C ASP A 288 -19.15 -13.33 -10.24
N PHE A 289 -19.68 -13.44 -9.03
CA PHE A 289 -19.53 -14.64 -8.19
C PHE A 289 -20.38 -15.82 -8.65
N GLY A 290 -21.26 -15.65 -9.63
CA GLY A 290 -22.01 -16.74 -10.25
C GLY A 290 -21.15 -17.55 -11.24
N ASN A 291 -20.11 -16.96 -11.81
CA ASN A 291 -19.16 -17.64 -12.70
C ASN A 291 -18.00 -18.24 -11.90
N LEU A 292 -18.18 -19.44 -11.35
CA LEU A 292 -17.23 -20.10 -10.45
C LEU A 292 -15.79 -20.20 -10.98
N PRO A 293 -15.53 -20.52 -12.27
CA PRO A 293 -14.18 -20.55 -12.84
C PRO A 293 -13.41 -19.22 -12.73
N GLU A 294 -14.12 -18.09 -12.61
CA GLU A 294 -13.55 -16.76 -12.39
C GLU A 294 -13.63 -16.31 -10.93
N ALA A 295 -14.72 -16.67 -10.24
CA ALA A 295 -14.99 -16.26 -8.87
C ALA A 295 -14.03 -16.91 -7.85
N ILE A 296 -13.72 -18.21 -8.00
CA ILE A 296 -12.81 -18.91 -7.09
C ILE A 296 -11.41 -18.29 -7.11
N PRO A 297 -10.77 -18.09 -8.28
CA PRO A 297 -9.48 -17.38 -8.35
C PRO A 297 -9.53 -15.95 -7.80
N ALA A 298 -10.61 -15.21 -8.08
CA ALA A 298 -10.82 -13.88 -7.54
C ALA A 298 -10.87 -13.89 -6.01
N TYR A 299 -11.62 -14.83 -5.43
CA TYR A 299 -11.69 -15.01 -3.98
C TYR A 299 -10.32 -15.36 -3.38
N MET A 300 -9.57 -16.28 -4.00
CA MET A 300 -8.22 -16.64 -3.54
C MET A 300 -7.27 -15.44 -3.56
N CYS A 301 -7.34 -14.61 -4.60
CA CYS A 301 -6.58 -13.37 -4.69
C CYS A 301 -6.93 -12.40 -3.55
N ILE A 302 -8.23 -12.21 -3.28
CA ILE A 302 -8.73 -11.27 -2.27
C ILE A 302 -8.26 -11.66 -0.87
N ILE A 303 -8.42 -12.94 -0.49
CA ILE A 303 -8.09 -13.38 0.87
C ILE A 303 -6.59 -13.52 1.11
N ALA A 304 -5.83 -13.92 0.09
CA ALA A 304 -4.41 -14.15 0.26
C ALA A 304 -3.64 -12.85 0.58
N MET A 305 -4.05 -11.69 0.05
CA MET A 305 -3.35 -10.42 0.30
C MET A 305 -3.27 -10.06 1.79
N PRO A 306 -4.38 -9.95 2.53
CA PRO A 306 -4.30 -9.64 3.96
C PRO A 306 -3.72 -10.79 4.80
N PHE A 307 -3.99 -12.06 4.46
CA PHE A 307 -3.52 -13.19 5.26
C PHE A 307 -2.05 -13.54 5.04
N ALA A 308 -1.51 -13.35 3.84
CA ALA A 308 -0.08 -13.47 3.56
C ALA A 308 0.69 -12.15 3.81
N TYR A 309 0.00 -11.08 4.17
CA TYR A 309 0.59 -9.74 4.37
C TYR A 309 1.39 -9.24 3.16
N SER A 310 0.90 -9.54 1.94
CA SER A 310 1.60 -9.22 0.69
C SER A 310 0.64 -9.13 -0.51
N ILE A 311 0.76 -8.03 -1.28
CA ILE A 311 0.02 -7.84 -2.54
C ILE A 311 0.47 -8.87 -3.57
N SER A 312 1.78 -9.08 -3.71
CA SER A 312 2.35 -9.99 -4.70
C SER A 312 1.93 -11.44 -4.46
N GLU A 313 1.82 -11.87 -3.18
CA GLU A 313 1.30 -13.19 -2.84
C GLU A 313 -0.17 -13.35 -3.24
N GLY A 314 -0.99 -12.35 -2.99
CA GLY A 314 -2.39 -12.38 -3.41
C GLY A 314 -2.55 -12.52 -4.93
N ILE A 315 -1.75 -11.77 -5.71
CA ILE A 315 -1.75 -11.90 -7.17
C ILE A 315 -1.31 -13.30 -7.60
N SER A 316 -0.28 -13.85 -6.95
CA SER A 316 0.23 -15.17 -7.29
C SER A 316 -0.80 -16.27 -7.01
N PHE A 317 -1.46 -16.25 -5.84
CA PHE A 317 -2.57 -17.16 -5.53
C PHE A 317 -3.73 -17.02 -6.52
N GLY A 318 -4.07 -15.79 -6.91
CA GLY A 318 -5.09 -15.51 -7.92
C GLY A 318 -4.75 -16.13 -9.28
N ILE A 319 -3.53 -15.90 -9.79
CA ILE A 319 -3.09 -16.41 -11.11
C ILE A 319 -2.97 -17.92 -11.09
N VAL A 320 -2.32 -18.50 -10.08
CA VAL A 320 -2.14 -19.97 -9.98
C VAL A 320 -3.51 -20.67 -9.91
N SER A 321 -4.41 -20.18 -9.05
CA SER A 321 -5.76 -20.75 -8.95
C SER A 321 -6.58 -20.55 -10.23
N TYR A 322 -6.42 -19.41 -10.94
CA TYR A 322 -7.09 -19.19 -12.22
C TYR A 322 -6.66 -20.20 -13.29
N VAL A 323 -5.36 -20.44 -13.40
CA VAL A 323 -4.81 -21.41 -14.34
C VAL A 323 -5.31 -22.83 -14.00
N ILE A 324 -5.21 -23.23 -12.74
CA ILE A 324 -5.63 -24.58 -12.30
C ILE A 324 -7.12 -24.79 -12.53
N VAL A 325 -7.97 -23.90 -12.02
CA VAL A 325 -9.42 -24.04 -12.09
C VAL A 325 -9.90 -24.07 -13.54
N ASN A 326 -9.49 -23.09 -14.38
CA ASN A 326 -9.93 -23.04 -15.77
C ASN A 326 -9.42 -24.21 -16.60
N THR A 327 -8.20 -24.69 -16.34
CA THR A 327 -7.64 -25.86 -17.04
C THR A 327 -8.41 -27.15 -16.69
N LEU A 328 -8.67 -27.39 -15.40
CA LEU A 328 -9.34 -28.60 -14.93
C LEU A 328 -10.84 -28.60 -15.22
N THR A 329 -11.47 -27.43 -15.37
CA THR A 329 -12.89 -27.31 -15.76
C THR A 329 -13.12 -27.26 -17.27
N GLY A 330 -12.08 -27.47 -18.09
CA GLY A 330 -12.21 -27.51 -19.55
C GLY A 330 -12.25 -26.15 -20.25
N HIS A 331 -11.97 -25.06 -19.53
CA HIS A 331 -11.95 -23.69 -20.06
C HIS A 331 -10.54 -23.25 -20.46
N THR A 332 -9.71 -24.14 -20.99
CA THR A 332 -8.30 -23.87 -21.38
C THR A 332 -8.15 -22.72 -22.37
N SER A 333 -9.15 -22.50 -23.23
CA SER A 333 -9.16 -21.39 -24.18
C SER A 333 -9.15 -19.99 -23.52
N ARG A 334 -9.51 -19.89 -22.25
CA ARG A 334 -9.48 -18.64 -21.49
C ARG A 334 -8.10 -18.35 -20.87
N VAL A 335 -7.23 -19.36 -20.83
CA VAL A 335 -5.90 -19.25 -20.21
C VAL A 335 -4.86 -19.04 -21.30
N SER A 336 -4.26 -17.86 -21.32
CA SER A 336 -3.19 -17.59 -22.28
C SER A 336 -1.90 -18.34 -21.94
N PRO A 337 -1.02 -18.63 -22.91
CA PRO A 337 0.27 -19.27 -22.64
C PRO A 337 1.12 -18.51 -21.61
N LEU A 338 1.05 -17.18 -21.60
CA LEU A 338 1.78 -16.35 -20.63
C LEU A 338 1.29 -16.56 -19.20
N LEU A 339 -0.01 -16.79 -18.97
CA LEU A 339 -0.54 -17.13 -17.65
C LEU A 339 -0.02 -18.48 -17.13
N TYR A 340 0.15 -19.46 -18.01
CA TYR A 340 0.79 -20.73 -17.63
C TYR A 340 2.24 -20.52 -17.19
N ILE A 341 2.99 -19.73 -17.95
CA ILE A 341 4.38 -19.37 -17.61
C ILE A 341 4.44 -18.68 -16.25
N LEU A 342 3.57 -17.69 -16.02
CA LEU A 342 3.50 -16.98 -14.74
C LEU A 342 3.14 -17.92 -13.59
N ALA A 343 2.16 -18.81 -13.77
CA ALA A 343 1.79 -19.80 -12.74
C ALA A 343 2.96 -20.71 -12.38
N VAL A 344 3.72 -21.19 -13.38
CA VAL A 344 4.93 -22.00 -13.14
C VAL A 344 6.00 -21.20 -12.39
N ILE A 345 6.23 -19.95 -12.75
CA ILE A 345 7.19 -19.07 -12.05
C ILE A 345 6.76 -18.88 -10.60
N PHE A 346 5.46 -18.63 -10.32
CA PHE A 346 4.97 -18.46 -8.96
C PHE A 346 5.11 -19.75 -8.13
N ILE A 347 4.78 -20.91 -8.71
CA ILE A 347 4.95 -22.20 -8.03
C ILE A 347 6.44 -22.46 -7.76
N ALA A 348 7.31 -22.19 -8.75
CA ALA A 348 8.75 -22.33 -8.57
C ALA A 348 9.29 -21.43 -7.46
N LYS A 349 8.79 -20.18 -7.35
CA LYS A 349 9.11 -19.28 -6.24
C LYS A 349 8.83 -19.92 -4.89
N TYR A 350 7.66 -20.55 -4.69
CA TYR A 350 7.29 -21.19 -3.43
C TYR A 350 8.11 -22.44 -3.08
N VAL A 351 8.72 -23.06 -4.08
CA VAL A 351 9.54 -24.28 -3.88
C VAL A 351 11.01 -23.92 -3.67
N LEU A 352 11.49 -22.82 -4.28
CA LEU A 352 12.91 -22.48 -4.33
C LEU A 352 13.31 -21.37 -3.34
N ILE A 353 12.36 -20.55 -2.92
CA ILE A 353 12.54 -19.42 -2.01
C ILE A 353 11.66 -19.60 -0.77
#